data_4348b9b9b2b1ad8e097b3b016330880c
#
_entry.id   4348b9b9b2b1ad8e097b3b016330880c
#
_cell.length_a   1.000
_cell.length_b   1.000
_cell.length_c   1.000
_cell.angle_alpha   90.00
_cell.angle_beta   90.00
_cell.angle_gamma   90.00
#
_symmetry.space_group_name_H-M   'P 1'
#
loop_
_entity.id
_entity.type
_entity.pdbx_description
1 polymer ?
#
loop_
_entity_poly.entity_id
_entity_poly.type
_entity_poly.pdbx_seq_one_letter_code
_entity_poly.pdbx_strand_id
1 'polypeptide(L)'
;MLPSAMSTHLATIHWKRTTSDYTYESYSREHGWAFGGGSTLRASAAPEFRGDAALPNPEEALVASLSSCHMLTFLAICAKKGITVDEYDDAAQGHLEKNAEGRLAVTRVTLRPKVVFGAGAPDSAEAVAKLHESAHRGCFIAASVKTEIRVEPQ
;
A
#
# COMPACT_ATOMS: atom_id res chain seq x y z
N MET A 1 -24.22 5.78 1.04
CA MET A 1 -24.52 4.49 1.72
C MET A 1 -23.24 3.66 1.68
N LEU A 2 -22.70 3.29 2.83
CA LEU A 2 -21.64 2.30 2.88
C LEU A 2 -22.23 0.97 2.44
N PRO A 3 -21.58 0.19 1.54
CA PRO A 3 -22.07 -1.14 1.21
C PRO A 3 -22.21 -1.97 2.49
N SER A 4 -23.19 -2.85 2.55
CA SER A 4 -23.38 -3.75 3.69
C SER A 4 -22.08 -4.54 3.91
N ALA A 5 -21.67 -4.63 5.15
CA ALA A 5 -20.32 -4.79 5.65
C ALA A 5 -19.61 -6.13 5.38
N MET A 6 -19.91 -6.87 4.33
CA MET A 6 -19.19 -8.11 4.03
C MET A 6 -18.86 -8.22 2.53
N SER A 7 -17.59 -8.09 2.22
CA SER A 7 -17.03 -8.40 0.89
C SER A 7 -15.85 -9.35 1.05
N THR A 8 -15.68 -10.23 0.06
CA THR A 8 -14.56 -11.16 -0.01
C THR A 8 -13.60 -10.67 -1.09
N HIS A 9 -12.32 -10.61 -0.75
CA HIS A 9 -11.24 -10.20 -1.67
C HIS A 9 -10.32 -11.39 -1.89
N LEU A 10 -10.01 -11.69 -3.15
CA LEU A 10 -9.31 -12.91 -3.54
C LEU A 10 -7.93 -12.61 -4.12
N ALA A 11 -6.96 -13.37 -3.69
CA ALA A 11 -5.65 -13.43 -4.31
C ALA A 11 -5.18 -14.89 -4.35
N THR A 12 -4.56 -15.28 -5.46
CA THR A 12 -3.94 -16.60 -5.63
C THR A 12 -2.46 -16.41 -5.82
N ILE A 13 -1.66 -17.14 -5.07
CA ILE A 13 -0.20 -17.14 -5.15
C ILE A 13 0.25 -18.49 -5.72
N HIS A 14 1.06 -18.45 -6.78
CA HIS A 14 1.57 -19.67 -7.43
C HIS A 14 3.08 -19.62 -7.55
N TRP A 15 3.74 -20.65 -7.04
CA TRP A 15 5.17 -20.86 -7.20
C TRP A 15 5.41 -22.29 -7.72
N LYS A 16 6.37 -22.44 -8.61
CA LYS A 16 6.83 -23.74 -9.12
C LYS A 16 8.35 -23.74 -9.17
N ARG A 17 8.96 -24.81 -8.69
CA ARG A 17 10.41 -25.01 -8.80
C ARG A 17 10.83 -25.04 -10.27
N THR A 18 11.87 -24.28 -10.60
CA THR A 18 12.46 -24.20 -11.95
C THR A 18 13.92 -24.68 -11.97
N THR A 19 14.52 -24.91 -10.80
CA THR A 19 15.89 -25.42 -10.66
C THR A 19 15.91 -26.93 -10.48
N SER A 20 17.01 -27.60 -10.90
CA SER A 20 17.19 -29.04 -10.71
C SER A 20 17.35 -29.41 -9.25
N ASP A 21 18.04 -28.57 -8.46
CA ASP A 21 18.23 -28.67 -7.03
C ASP A 21 17.27 -27.73 -6.27
N TYR A 22 17.16 -27.95 -4.96
CA TYR A 22 16.35 -27.12 -4.07
C TYR A 22 17.11 -26.87 -2.78
N THR A 23 17.93 -25.82 -2.80
CA THR A 23 18.64 -25.31 -1.63
C THR A 23 18.24 -23.86 -1.38
N TYR A 24 18.52 -23.33 -0.19
CA TYR A 24 18.25 -21.93 0.12
C TYR A 24 18.93 -20.98 -0.87
N GLU A 25 20.10 -21.34 -1.37
CA GLU A 25 20.89 -20.55 -2.31
C GLU A 25 20.36 -20.61 -3.74
N SER A 26 19.75 -21.72 -4.14
CA SER A 26 19.47 -22.01 -5.55
C SER A 26 18.01 -21.78 -5.97
N TYR A 27 17.03 -21.97 -5.08
CA TYR A 27 15.64 -21.88 -5.51
C TYR A 27 15.24 -20.44 -5.90
N SER A 28 14.46 -20.31 -6.96
CA SER A 28 13.92 -19.01 -7.40
C SER A 28 12.85 -18.50 -6.43
N ARG A 29 12.91 -17.21 -6.08
CA ARG A 29 11.88 -16.50 -5.32
C ARG A 29 10.77 -15.96 -6.21
N GLU A 30 10.96 -16.04 -7.52
CA GLU A 30 9.94 -15.59 -8.47
C GLU A 30 8.68 -16.45 -8.36
N HIS A 31 7.54 -15.77 -8.30
CA HIS A 31 6.22 -16.39 -8.21
C HIS A 31 5.17 -15.50 -8.86
N GLY A 32 4.00 -16.04 -9.08
CA GLY A 32 2.86 -15.31 -9.66
C GLY A 32 1.85 -14.90 -8.61
N TRP A 33 1.30 -13.70 -8.76
CA TRP A 33 0.10 -13.25 -8.08
C TRP A 33 -1.03 -13.11 -9.09
N ALA A 34 -2.22 -13.59 -8.73
CA ALA A 34 -3.44 -13.41 -9.50
C ALA A 34 -4.53 -12.87 -8.59
N PHE A 35 -5.30 -11.92 -9.07
CA PHE A 35 -6.35 -11.25 -8.31
C PHE A 35 -7.73 -11.64 -8.83
N GLY A 36 -8.76 -11.44 -8.01
CA GLY A 36 -10.14 -11.85 -8.32
C GLY A 36 -10.69 -11.29 -9.62
N GLY A 37 -10.22 -10.14 -10.08
CA GLY A 37 -10.61 -9.52 -11.37
C GLY A 37 -9.85 -10.05 -12.59
N GLY A 38 -8.97 -11.04 -12.43
CA GLY A 38 -8.18 -11.63 -13.52
C GLY A 38 -6.82 -10.96 -13.80
N SER A 39 -6.50 -9.85 -13.11
CA SER A 39 -5.18 -9.24 -13.20
C SER A 39 -4.12 -10.14 -12.57
N THR A 40 -2.95 -10.21 -13.23
CA THR A 40 -1.80 -10.98 -12.74
C THR A 40 -0.54 -10.14 -12.73
N LEU A 41 0.39 -10.49 -11.85
CA LEU A 41 1.74 -9.93 -11.88
C LEU A 41 2.76 -10.97 -11.42
N ARG A 42 4.01 -10.78 -11.83
CA ARG A 42 5.16 -11.52 -11.32
C ARG A 42 5.70 -10.79 -10.09
N ALA A 43 6.07 -11.54 -9.09
CA ALA A 43 6.62 -11.02 -7.85
C ALA A 43 7.84 -11.85 -7.41
N SER A 44 8.59 -11.33 -6.47
CA SER A 44 9.75 -12.01 -5.88
C SER A 44 9.85 -11.65 -4.39
N ALA A 45 10.96 -12.00 -3.77
CA ALA A 45 11.35 -11.49 -2.46
C ALA A 45 12.18 -10.21 -2.61
N ALA A 46 12.39 -9.49 -1.52
CA ALA A 46 13.32 -8.38 -1.50
C ALA A 46 14.76 -8.88 -1.78
N PRO A 47 15.65 -8.03 -2.36
CA PRO A 47 17.00 -8.44 -2.75
C PRO A 47 17.84 -9.02 -1.60
N GLU A 48 17.70 -8.50 -0.39
CA GLU A 48 18.37 -9.01 0.81
C GLU A 48 17.95 -10.45 1.18
N PHE A 49 16.80 -10.89 0.67
CA PHE A 49 16.33 -12.29 0.79
C PHE A 49 16.50 -13.08 -0.51
N ARG A 50 17.47 -12.71 -1.34
CA ARG A 50 17.81 -13.32 -2.64
C ARG A 50 16.70 -13.19 -3.69
N GLY A 51 15.88 -12.17 -3.59
CA GLY A 51 14.87 -11.85 -4.59
C GLY A 51 15.41 -11.09 -5.79
N ASP A 52 14.57 -10.94 -6.79
CA ASP A 52 14.84 -10.12 -7.98
C ASP A 52 14.37 -8.69 -7.73
N ALA A 53 15.32 -7.75 -7.73
CA ALA A 53 15.03 -6.32 -7.53
C ALA A 53 14.16 -5.69 -8.64
N ALA A 54 14.02 -6.35 -9.79
CA ALA A 54 13.17 -5.88 -10.88
C ALA A 54 11.68 -6.25 -10.68
N LEU A 55 11.37 -7.08 -9.69
CA LEU A 55 10.02 -7.54 -9.40
C LEU A 55 9.54 -7.01 -8.05
N PRO A 56 8.25 -6.70 -7.91
CA PRO A 56 7.69 -6.29 -6.62
C PRO A 56 7.80 -7.43 -5.60
N ASN A 57 7.91 -7.04 -4.34
CA ASN A 57 7.93 -7.96 -3.21
C ASN A 57 6.75 -7.72 -2.26
N PRO A 58 6.48 -8.61 -1.29
CA PRO A 58 5.35 -8.47 -0.38
C PRO A 58 5.37 -7.20 0.46
N GLU A 59 6.55 -6.72 0.85
CA GLU A 59 6.70 -5.49 1.64
C GLU A 59 6.28 -4.27 0.82
N GLU A 60 6.70 -4.19 -0.44
CA GLU A 60 6.25 -3.13 -1.37
C GLU A 60 4.75 -3.21 -1.64
N ALA A 61 4.19 -4.41 -1.75
CA ALA A 61 2.76 -4.61 -1.91
C ALA A 61 1.97 -4.09 -0.70
N LEU A 62 2.46 -4.30 0.52
CA LEU A 62 1.87 -3.75 1.74
C LEU A 62 1.90 -2.20 1.72
N VAL A 63 3.05 -1.62 1.37
CA VAL A 63 3.19 -0.16 1.24
C VAL A 63 2.23 0.38 0.17
N ALA A 64 2.17 -0.25 -0.99
CA ALA A 64 1.27 0.15 -2.08
C ALA A 64 -0.20 0.04 -1.66
N SER A 65 -0.60 -1.01 -0.94
CA SER A 65 -1.98 -1.17 -0.46
C SER A 65 -2.38 -0.09 0.54
N LEU A 66 -1.48 0.29 1.44
CA LEU A 66 -1.69 1.37 2.42
C LEU A 66 -1.83 2.73 1.72
N SER A 67 -0.92 3.05 0.82
CA SER A 67 -0.95 4.29 0.04
C SER A 67 -2.20 4.40 -0.83
N SER A 68 -2.51 3.34 -1.57
CA SER A 68 -3.71 3.28 -2.44
C SER A 68 -5.01 3.41 -1.64
N CYS A 69 -5.14 2.73 -0.51
CA CYS A 69 -6.33 2.82 0.33
C CYS A 69 -6.51 4.22 0.91
N HIS A 70 -5.44 4.86 1.37
CA HIS A 70 -5.46 6.25 1.83
C HIS A 70 -5.88 7.20 0.72
N MET A 71 -5.28 7.09 -0.47
CA MET A 71 -5.64 7.88 -1.65
C MET A 71 -7.14 7.75 -1.99
N LEU A 72 -7.64 6.52 -2.12
CA LEU A 72 -9.04 6.28 -2.49
C LEU A 72 -10.01 6.88 -1.46
N THR A 73 -9.69 6.78 -0.18
CA THR A 73 -10.49 7.38 0.90
C THR A 73 -10.42 8.91 0.84
N PHE A 74 -9.24 9.48 0.60
CA PHE A 74 -9.04 10.92 0.44
C PHE A 74 -9.86 11.48 -0.74
N LEU A 75 -9.75 10.83 -1.91
CA LEU A 75 -10.50 11.23 -3.10
C LEU A 75 -12.02 11.18 -2.87
N ALA A 76 -12.50 10.14 -2.19
CA ALA A 76 -13.93 10.02 -1.87
C ALA A 76 -14.41 11.13 -0.93
N ILE A 77 -13.59 11.50 0.07
CA ILE A 77 -13.89 12.62 0.99
C ILE A 77 -13.92 13.94 0.23
N CYS A 78 -12.92 14.21 -0.62
CA CYS A 78 -12.87 15.41 -1.43
C CYS A 78 -14.10 15.52 -2.33
N ALA A 79 -14.44 14.46 -3.05
CA ALA A 79 -15.60 14.44 -3.93
C ALA A 79 -16.92 14.75 -3.19
N LYS A 80 -17.12 14.16 -2.01
CA LYS A 80 -18.30 14.42 -1.16
C LYS A 80 -18.37 15.86 -0.65
N LYS A 81 -17.23 16.53 -0.54
CA LYS A 81 -17.12 17.94 -0.10
C LYS A 81 -17.14 18.94 -1.27
N GLY A 82 -17.26 18.46 -2.51
CA GLY A 82 -17.22 19.32 -3.71
C GLY A 82 -15.82 19.86 -4.02
N ILE A 83 -14.77 19.20 -3.53
CA ILE A 83 -13.37 19.54 -3.80
C ILE A 83 -12.90 18.68 -4.98
N THR A 84 -12.47 19.32 -6.05
CA THR A 84 -11.87 18.61 -7.19
C THR A 84 -10.40 18.31 -6.92
N VAL A 85 -10.00 17.07 -7.15
CA VAL A 85 -8.61 16.66 -7.18
C VAL A 85 -8.27 16.33 -8.62
N ASP A 86 -7.24 16.98 -9.16
CA ASP A 86 -6.78 16.77 -10.54
C ASP A 86 -5.66 15.72 -10.60
N GLU A 87 -4.78 15.69 -9.58
CA GLU A 87 -3.68 14.75 -9.52
C GLU A 87 -3.36 14.38 -8.07
N TYR A 88 -2.93 13.15 -7.85
CA TYR A 88 -2.50 12.65 -6.56
C TYR A 88 -1.30 11.71 -6.74
N ASP A 89 -0.16 12.10 -6.19
CA ASP A 89 1.06 11.30 -6.16
C ASP A 89 1.46 10.99 -4.73
N ASP A 90 1.97 9.80 -4.47
CA ASP A 90 2.49 9.42 -3.18
C ASP A 90 3.78 8.59 -3.33
N ALA A 91 4.90 9.16 -2.91
CA ALA A 91 6.17 8.47 -2.80
C ALA A 91 6.30 7.80 -1.42
N ALA A 92 5.44 6.82 -1.16
CA ALA A 92 5.36 6.10 0.10
C ALA A 92 6.60 5.24 0.38
N GLN A 93 6.99 5.14 1.65
CA GLN A 93 8.12 4.32 2.10
C GLN A 93 7.72 3.44 3.27
N GLY A 94 8.11 2.16 3.21
CA GLY A 94 8.00 1.21 4.31
C GLY A 94 9.36 0.85 4.88
N HIS A 95 9.41 0.54 6.18
CA HIS A 95 10.64 0.16 6.88
C HIS A 95 10.47 -1.22 7.49
N LEU A 96 11.29 -2.18 7.05
CA LEU A 96 11.40 -3.51 7.62
C LEU A 96 12.42 -3.48 8.76
N GLU A 97 11.95 -3.58 9.97
CA GLU A 97 12.74 -3.43 11.20
C GLU A 97 12.30 -4.45 12.25
N LYS A 98 13.11 -4.65 13.28
CA LYS A 98 12.66 -5.45 14.43
C LYS A 98 11.61 -4.69 15.22
N ASN A 99 10.47 -5.34 15.44
CA ASN A 99 9.43 -4.82 16.32
C ASN A 99 9.78 -5.02 17.81
N ALA A 100 8.88 -4.61 18.69
CA ALA A 100 9.07 -4.74 20.15
C ALA A 100 9.27 -6.20 20.62
N GLU A 101 8.82 -7.17 19.83
CA GLU A 101 8.98 -8.61 20.11
C GLU A 101 10.28 -9.20 19.50
N GLY A 102 11.12 -8.35 18.88
CA GLY A 102 12.36 -8.76 18.22
C GLY A 102 12.18 -9.43 16.85
N ARG A 103 11.00 -9.40 16.26
CA ARG A 103 10.70 -9.98 14.96
C ARG A 103 10.77 -8.93 13.86
N LEU A 104 11.30 -9.31 12.69
CA LEU A 104 11.24 -8.46 11.51
C LEU A 104 9.78 -8.24 11.11
N ALA A 105 9.42 -6.99 10.90
CA ALA A 105 8.09 -6.56 10.48
C ALA A 105 8.20 -5.21 9.74
N VAL A 106 7.24 -4.93 8.89
CA VAL A 106 7.09 -3.55 8.37
C VAL A 106 6.52 -2.72 9.52
N THR A 107 7.40 -2.10 10.29
CA THR A 107 7.03 -1.41 11.55
C THR A 107 6.43 -0.04 11.31
N ARG A 108 6.82 0.61 10.20
CA ARG A 108 6.40 1.95 9.84
C ARG A 108 6.26 2.10 8.34
N VAL A 109 5.19 2.79 7.92
CA VAL A 109 5.01 3.29 6.56
C VAL A 109 4.76 4.79 6.62
N THR A 110 5.52 5.55 5.83
CA THR A 110 5.33 6.99 5.66
C THR A 110 4.74 7.26 4.29
N LEU A 111 3.56 7.84 4.27
CA LEU A 111 2.88 8.34 3.06
C LEU A 111 3.27 9.80 2.87
N ARG A 112 3.61 10.18 1.63
CA ARG A 112 4.00 11.55 1.27
C ARG A 112 3.15 12.06 0.10
N PRO A 113 1.83 12.21 0.34
CA PRO A 113 0.92 12.62 -0.72
C PRO A 113 1.20 14.04 -1.18
N LYS A 114 1.29 14.21 -2.49
CA LYS A 114 1.30 15.48 -3.19
C LYS A 114 0.02 15.55 -4.02
N VAL A 115 -0.81 16.55 -3.75
CA VAL A 115 -2.14 16.69 -4.36
C VAL A 115 -2.21 17.96 -5.17
N VAL A 116 -2.67 17.85 -6.41
CA VAL A 116 -3.06 19.00 -7.23
C VAL A 116 -4.57 19.13 -7.16
N PHE A 117 -5.02 20.26 -6.63
CA PHE A 117 -6.43 20.56 -6.49
C PHE A 117 -6.94 21.42 -7.66
N GLY A 118 -8.17 21.16 -8.07
CA GLY A 118 -8.95 22.00 -8.97
C GLY A 118 -9.95 22.88 -8.23
N ALA A 119 -11.18 22.93 -8.71
CA ALA A 119 -12.25 23.74 -8.11
C ALA A 119 -12.54 23.29 -6.67
N GLY A 120 -12.82 24.27 -5.80
CA GLY A 120 -13.10 24.03 -4.38
C GLY A 120 -11.87 23.66 -3.54
N ALA A 121 -10.67 23.98 -4.03
CA ALA A 121 -9.41 23.71 -3.32
C ALA A 121 -9.47 24.21 -1.87
N PRO A 122 -8.88 23.45 -0.91
CA PRO A 122 -8.73 23.94 0.47
C PRO A 122 -7.93 25.26 0.51
N ASP A 123 -8.29 26.14 1.44
CA ASP A 123 -7.71 27.48 1.58
C ASP A 123 -6.40 27.51 2.43
N SER A 124 -6.07 26.40 3.07
CA SER A 124 -4.92 26.33 3.97
C SER A 124 -4.30 24.94 4.07
N ALA A 125 -3.03 24.88 4.45
CA ALA A 125 -2.35 23.63 4.75
C ALA A 125 -3.03 22.86 5.88
N GLU A 126 -3.61 23.57 6.87
CA GLU A 126 -4.37 22.96 7.95
C GLU A 126 -5.63 22.25 7.43
N ALA A 127 -6.35 22.87 6.49
CA ALA A 127 -7.53 22.27 5.87
C ALA A 127 -7.15 21.00 5.09
N VAL A 128 -6.02 21.01 4.37
CA VAL A 128 -5.48 19.83 3.69
C VAL A 128 -5.12 18.73 4.70
N ALA A 129 -4.43 19.08 5.80
CA ALA A 129 -4.07 18.13 6.84
C ALA A 129 -5.29 17.44 7.44
N LYS A 130 -6.38 18.17 7.72
CA LYS A 130 -7.66 17.62 8.21
C LYS A 130 -8.31 16.64 7.23
N LEU A 131 -8.18 16.87 5.92
CA LEU A 131 -8.64 15.92 4.92
C LEU A 131 -7.84 14.61 4.99
N HIS A 132 -6.50 14.69 5.12
CA HIS A 132 -5.65 13.52 5.26
C HIS A 132 -5.87 12.79 6.58
N GLU A 133 -6.09 13.47 7.69
CA GLU A 133 -6.47 12.84 8.98
C GLU A 133 -7.79 12.07 8.85
N SER A 134 -8.77 12.63 8.16
CA SER A 134 -10.05 11.97 7.90
C SER A 134 -9.87 10.75 6.99
N ALA A 135 -9.03 10.84 5.98
CA ALA A 135 -8.70 9.73 5.10
C ALA A 135 -7.98 8.60 5.87
N HIS A 136 -7.04 8.95 6.74
CA HIS A 136 -6.35 7.96 7.58
C HIS A 136 -7.32 7.20 8.49
N ARG A 137 -8.23 7.91 9.16
CA ARG A 137 -9.26 7.27 9.99
C ARG A 137 -10.22 6.36 9.21
N GLY A 138 -10.46 6.66 7.94
CA GLY A 138 -11.33 5.87 7.07
C GLY A 138 -10.61 4.79 6.27
N CYS A 139 -9.29 4.68 6.36
CA CYS A 139 -8.50 3.71 5.60
C CYS A 139 -8.63 2.30 6.19
N PHE A 140 -9.26 1.39 5.45
CA PHE A 140 -9.47 0.01 5.89
C PHE A 140 -8.17 -0.76 6.09
N ILE A 141 -7.19 -0.55 5.22
CA ILE A 141 -5.89 -1.23 5.32
C ILE A 141 -5.12 -0.72 6.53
N ALA A 142 -5.15 0.59 6.82
CA ALA A 142 -4.55 1.14 8.03
C ALA A 142 -5.17 0.53 9.31
N ALA A 143 -6.49 0.32 9.32
CA ALA A 143 -7.19 -0.33 10.42
C ALA A 143 -6.87 -1.83 10.59
N SER A 144 -6.26 -2.46 9.57
CA SER A 144 -5.99 -3.90 9.51
C SER A 144 -4.57 -4.29 9.90
N VAL A 145 -3.67 -3.33 10.15
CA VAL A 145 -2.25 -3.57 10.41
C VAL A 145 -1.80 -3.01 11.76
N LYS A 146 -0.71 -3.56 12.29
CA LYS A 146 -0.02 -3.00 13.47
C LYS A 146 1.04 -1.96 13.10
N THR A 147 1.36 -1.84 11.82
CA THR A 147 2.30 -0.90 11.25
C THR A 147 1.93 0.53 11.63
N GLU A 148 2.88 1.31 12.15
CA GLU A 148 2.70 2.75 12.34
C GLU A 148 2.61 3.44 10.98
N ILE A 149 1.56 4.20 10.75
CA ILE A 149 1.36 4.92 9.50
C ILE A 149 1.47 6.41 9.77
N ARG A 150 2.42 7.05 9.09
CA ARG A 150 2.61 8.51 9.11
C ARG A 150 2.16 9.08 7.78
N VAL A 151 1.46 10.19 7.82
CA VAL A 151 1.03 10.93 6.63
C VAL A 151 1.69 12.30 6.68
N GLU A 152 2.57 12.56 5.73
CA GLU A 152 3.38 13.78 5.61
C GLU A 152 3.07 14.46 4.26
N PRO A 153 1.95 15.21 4.13
CA PRO A 153 1.60 15.89 2.88
C PRO A 153 2.70 16.85 2.42
N GLN A 154 2.93 16.89 1.07
CA GLN A 154 3.97 17.71 0.42
C GLN A 154 3.39 18.98 -0.20
#